data_3115d00774a1518e24036a2dfd94a2fb
#
_entry.id   3115d00774a1518e24036a2dfd94a2fb
#
_cell.length_a   1.000
_cell.length_b   1.000
_cell.length_c   1.000
_cell.angle_alpha   90.00
_cell.angle_beta   90.00
_cell.angle_gamma   90.00
#
_symmetry.space_group_name_H-M   'P 1'
#
loop_
_entity.id
_entity.type
_entity.pdbx_description
1 polymer ?
#
loop_
_entity_poly.entity_id
_entity_poly.type
_entity_poly.pdbx_seq_one_letter_code
_entity_poly.pdbx_strand_id
1 'polypeptide(L)'
;MAFANGAVVQIGMSFDVAGHKHVPLEIYGTEGTLIVPDPNHFGGDVELLKKGGAFEPQQLTAPYGDGNYRSIGVADLAHAIRSNRPHRASGDLALHVLEVMEAFHTASKNGHTVAITTQTERPMPLSQSLVDGRLAK
;
A
#
# COMPACT_ATOMS: atom_id res chain seq x y z
N MET A 1 6.81 11.48 -7.50
CA MET A 1 6.66 11.98 -6.12
C MET A 1 7.98 11.90 -5.39
N ALA A 2 8.27 12.89 -4.54
CA ALA A 2 9.41 12.84 -3.61
C ALA A 2 8.87 12.95 -2.18
N PHE A 3 9.45 12.18 -1.28
CA PHE A 3 9.09 12.15 0.14
C PHE A 3 10.13 12.89 0.99
N ALA A 4 9.72 13.36 2.16
CA ALA A 4 10.61 14.09 3.08
C ALA A 4 11.83 13.27 3.54
N ASN A 5 11.73 11.94 3.56
CA ASN A 5 12.84 11.03 3.88
C ASN A 5 13.79 10.74 2.70
N GLY A 6 13.59 11.39 1.55
CA GLY A 6 14.40 11.22 0.34
C GLY A 6 13.95 10.11 -0.60
N ALA A 7 12.94 9.32 -0.25
CA ALA A 7 12.39 8.33 -1.17
C ALA A 7 11.72 8.99 -2.38
N VAL A 8 11.85 8.36 -3.55
CA VAL A 8 11.24 8.82 -4.80
C VAL A 8 10.35 7.72 -5.34
N VAL A 9 9.13 8.07 -5.75
CA VAL A 9 8.18 7.14 -6.36
C VAL A 9 7.79 7.62 -7.75
N GLN A 10 7.81 6.69 -8.71
CA GLN A 10 7.26 6.84 -10.04
C GLN A 10 5.97 6.03 -10.13
N ILE A 11 4.92 6.62 -10.67
CA ILE A 11 3.61 5.97 -10.85
C ILE A 11 3.21 6.08 -12.32
N GLY A 12 2.79 4.96 -12.90
CA GLY A 12 2.14 4.93 -14.20
C GLY A 12 0.75 4.32 -14.06
N MET A 13 -0.27 5.04 -14.51
CA MET A 13 -1.66 4.56 -14.52
C MET A 13 -2.33 4.92 -15.83
N SER A 14 -3.05 3.98 -16.42
CA SER A 14 -3.80 4.20 -17.67
C SER A 14 -4.94 3.20 -17.78
N PHE A 15 -6.09 3.66 -18.28
CA PHE A 15 -7.21 2.81 -18.70
C PHE A 15 -7.18 2.48 -20.19
N ASP A 16 -6.31 3.14 -20.97
CA ASP A 16 -6.25 3.01 -22.43
C ASP A 16 -5.24 1.96 -22.90
N VAL A 17 -4.45 1.39 -21.99
CA VAL A 17 -3.46 0.37 -22.30
C VAL A 17 -4.14 -1.00 -22.39
N ALA A 18 -4.07 -1.62 -23.56
CA ALA A 18 -4.69 -2.93 -23.79
C ALA A 18 -4.06 -4.07 -22.97
N GLY A 19 -2.81 -3.91 -22.52
CA GLY A 19 -2.09 -4.86 -21.67
C GLY A 19 -0.64 -4.44 -21.46
N HIS A 20 -0.02 -4.99 -20.42
CA HIS A 20 1.38 -4.73 -20.08
C HIS A 20 2.03 -5.97 -19.45
N LYS A 21 3.36 -5.93 -19.33
CA LYS A 21 4.18 -6.95 -18.65
C LYS A 21 4.94 -6.37 -17.45
N HIS A 22 4.59 -5.16 -17.03
CA HIS A 22 5.20 -4.54 -15.85
C HIS A 22 4.74 -5.25 -14.57
N VAL A 23 5.66 -5.39 -13.64
CA VAL A 23 5.33 -5.79 -12.27
C VAL A 23 4.49 -4.67 -11.64
N PRO A 24 3.44 -5.00 -10.90
CA PRO A 24 2.56 -3.98 -10.31
C PRO A 24 3.26 -3.02 -9.37
N LEU A 25 4.20 -3.52 -8.57
CA LEU A 25 4.95 -2.72 -7.61
C LEU A 25 6.37 -3.25 -7.42
N GLU A 26 7.35 -2.39 -7.60
CA GLU A 26 8.77 -2.66 -7.34
C GLU A 26 9.33 -1.63 -6.37
N ILE A 27 10.15 -2.08 -5.41
CA ILE A 27 10.81 -1.21 -4.45
C ILE A 27 12.31 -1.43 -4.57
N TYR A 28 13.03 -0.36 -4.91
CA TYR A 28 14.47 -0.37 -5.06
C TYR A 28 15.13 0.26 -3.82
N GLY A 29 15.91 -0.51 -3.11
CA GLY A 29 16.68 -0.06 -1.95
C GLY A 29 18.18 -0.19 -2.16
N THR A 30 18.96 0.34 -1.23
CA THR A 30 20.43 0.26 -1.26
C THR A 30 20.94 -1.16 -1.07
N GLU A 31 20.18 -2.01 -0.40
CA GLU A 31 20.55 -3.40 -0.07
C GLU A 31 19.92 -4.44 -1.00
N GLY A 32 18.92 -4.03 -1.81
CA GLY A 32 18.24 -4.96 -2.70
C GLY A 32 17.00 -4.41 -3.36
N THR A 33 16.29 -5.27 -4.06
CA THR A 33 15.04 -4.99 -4.77
C THR A 33 13.93 -5.90 -4.27
N LEU A 34 12.76 -5.35 -4.03
CA LEU A 34 11.57 -6.10 -3.63
C LEU A 34 10.53 -6.04 -4.75
N ILE A 35 10.05 -7.20 -5.17
CA ILE A 35 8.91 -7.35 -6.06
C ILE A 35 7.68 -7.62 -5.20
N VAL A 36 6.62 -6.86 -5.42
CA VAL A 36 5.38 -6.95 -4.64
C VAL A 36 4.22 -7.24 -5.60
N PRO A 37 3.32 -8.18 -5.27
CA PRO A 37 2.18 -8.49 -6.11
C PRO A 37 1.21 -7.31 -6.21
N ASP A 38 0.21 -7.45 -7.08
CA ASP A 38 -0.83 -6.44 -7.28
C ASP A 38 -1.55 -6.15 -5.95
N PRO A 39 -1.48 -4.90 -5.44
CA PRO A 39 -2.09 -4.51 -4.18
C PRO A 39 -3.63 -4.53 -4.20
N ASN A 40 -4.22 -4.71 -5.37
CA ASN A 40 -5.67 -4.93 -5.50
C ASN A 40 -6.12 -6.35 -5.11
N HIS A 41 -5.17 -7.23 -4.81
CA HIS A 41 -5.40 -8.59 -4.33
C HIS A 41 -4.98 -8.72 -2.86
N PHE A 42 -5.36 -9.80 -2.20
CA PHE A 42 -5.07 -10.03 -0.78
C PHE A 42 -3.81 -10.85 -0.54
N GLY A 43 -3.26 -11.45 -1.56
CA GLY A 43 -2.06 -12.28 -1.50
C GLY A 43 -1.25 -12.17 -2.77
N GLY A 44 -0.36 -13.11 -2.95
CA GLY A 44 0.55 -13.22 -4.09
C GLY A 44 1.99 -13.34 -3.65
N ASP A 45 2.87 -13.57 -4.61
CA ASP A 45 4.27 -13.81 -4.34
C ASP A 45 5.02 -12.49 -4.13
N VAL A 46 5.77 -12.43 -3.05
CA VAL A 46 6.75 -11.37 -2.79
C VAL A 46 8.13 -11.96 -3.00
N GLU A 47 8.97 -11.29 -3.77
CA GLU A 47 10.33 -11.74 -4.06
C GLU A 47 11.34 -10.66 -3.64
N LEU A 48 12.42 -11.08 -3.02
CA LEU A 48 13.53 -10.23 -2.60
C LEU A 48 14.81 -10.62 -3.33
N LEU A 49 15.42 -9.66 -4.01
CA LEU A 49 16.77 -9.73 -4.54
C LEU A 49 17.70 -8.96 -3.60
N LYS A 50 18.63 -9.64 -2.93
CA LYS A 50 19.73 -8.99 -2.22
C LYS A 50 20.88 -8.73 -3.19
N LYS A 51 21.66 -7.68 -2.92
CA LYS A 51 22.80 -7.28 -3.74
C LYS A 51 23.76 -8.46 -3.97
N GLY A 52 23.98 -8.80 -5.24
CA GLY A 52 24.84 -9.93 -5.66
C GLY A 52 24.19 -11.31 -5.62
N GLY A 53 22.89 -11.40 -5.28
CA GLY A 53 22.13 -12.64 -5.26
C GLY A 53 21.18 -12.83 -6.45
N ALA A 54 20.14 -13.59 -6.23
CA ALA A 54 19.01 -13.79 -7.14
C ALA A 54 17.71 -13.42 -6.44
N PHE A 55 16.59 -13.32 -7.19
CA PHE A 55 15.27 -13.18 -6.60
C PHE A 55 14.89 -14.46 -5.84
N GLU A 56 14.52 -14.29 -4.59
CA GLU A 56 14.10 -15.37 -3.71
C GLU A 56 12.70 -15.08 -3.17
N PRO A 57 11.78 -16.06 -3.22
CA PRO A 57 10.44 -15.90 -2.68
C PRO A 57 10.50 -15.68 -1.17
N GLN A 58 9.66 -14.77 -0.68
CA GLN A 58 9.54 -14.45 0.74
C GLN A 58 8.26 -15.04 1.32
N GLN A 59 8.37 -15.69 2.45
CA GLN A 59 7.19 -16.21 3.14
C GLN A 59 6.39 -15.05 3.76
N LEU A 60 5.14 -14.92 3.33
CA LEU A 60 4.21 -13.97 3.94
C LEU A 60 3.65 -14.55 5.24
N THR A 61 3.68 -13.74 6.28
CA THR A 61 3.15 -14.09 7.60
C THR A 61 1.89 -13.31 7.96
N ALA A 62 1.49 -12.37 7.09
CA ALA A 62 0.28 -11.59 7.29
C ALA A 62 -0.98 -12.47 7.11
N PRO A 63 -2.02 -12.27 7.93
CA PRO A 63 -3.30 -12.97 7.75
C PRO A 63 -4.04 -12.47 6.51
N TYR A 64 -5.04 -13.21 6.06
CA TYR A 64 -5.92 -12.84 4.96
C TYR A 64 -5.23 -12.77 3.58
N GLY A 65 -4.23 -13.64 3.35
CA GLY A 65 -3.49 -13.70 2.09
C GLY A 65 -4.03 -14.68 1.04
N ASP A 66 -5.04 -15.47 1.37
CA ASP A 66 -5.46 -16.65 0.59
C ASP A 66 -6.89 -16.56 0.03
N GLY A 67 -7.55 -15.42 0.16
CA GLY A 67 -8.94 -15.26 -0.24
C GLY A 67 -9.32 -13.84 -0.65
N ASN A 68 -10.62 -13.59 -0.69
CA ASN A 68 -11.18 -12.26 -0.95
C ASN A 68 -11.79 -11.68 0.32
N TYR A 69 -11.13 -10.68 0.88
CA TYR A 69 -11.48 -10.05 2.16
C TYR A 69 -11.87 -8.57 2.01
N ARG A 70 -12.54 -8.20 0.92
CA ARG A 70 -12.90 -6.81 0.60
C ARG A 70 -13.69 -6.09 1.68
N SER A 71 -14.40 -6.81 2.55
CA SER A 71 -15.14 -6.23 3.68
C SER A 71 -14.33 -6.06 4.97
N ILE A 72 -13.04 -6.44 4.97
CA ILE A 72 -12.21 -6.40 6.19
C ILE A 72 -12.09 -4.99 6.78
N GLY A 73 -12.08 -3.96 5.95
CA GLY A 73 -12.05 -2.56 6.41
C GLY A 73 -13.30 -2.17 7.19
N VAL A 74 -14.49 -2.63 6.75
CA VAL A 74 -15.75 -2.39 7.47
C VAL A 74 -15.78 -3.17 8.78
N ALA A 75 -15.29 -4.41 8.78
CA ALA A 75 -15.19 -5.21 9.98
C ALA A 75 -14.21 -4.59 11.00
N ASP A 76 -13.06 -4.06 10.52
CA ASP A 76 -12.11 -3.34 11.38
C ASP A 76 -12.73 -2.07 11.99
N LEU A 77 -13.47 -1.30 11.20
CA LEU A 77 -14.20 -0.12 11.68
C LEU A 77 -15.21 -0.50 12.78
N ALA A 78 -16.05 -1.50 12.54
CA ALA A 78 -17.03 -1.96 13.52
C ALA A 78 -16.36 -2.42 14.83
N HIS A 79 -15.26 -3.15 14.71
CA HIS A 79 -14.49 -3.61 15.86
C HIS A 79 -13.81 -2.44 16.59
N ALA A 80 -13.27 -1.47 15.86
CA ALA A 80 -12.63 -0.28 16.42
C ALA A 80 -13.61 0.55 17.25
N ILE A 81 -14.83 0.76 16.74
CA ILE A 81 -15.91 1.46 17.46
C ILE A 81 -16.23 0.72 18.79
N ARG A 82 -16.40 -0.59 18.73
CA ARG A 82 -16.74 -1.39 19.93
C ARG A 82 -15.61 -1.44 20.97
N SER A 83 -14.37 -1.34 20.52
CA SER A 83 -13.17 -1.42 21.37
C SER A 83 -12.59 -0.06 21.71
N ASN A 84 -13.22 1.03 21.28
CA ASN A 84 -12.75 2.41 21.45
C ASN A 84 -11.28 2.59 21.04
N ARG A 85 -10.91 2.09 19.86
CA ARG A 85 -9.57 2.24 19.28
C ARG A 85 -9.64 2.90 17.90
N PRO A 86 -8.53 3.46 17.38
CA PRO A 86 -8.47 3.90 15.99
C PRO A 86 -8.70 2.72 15.02
N HIS A 87 -9.43 2.98 13.94
CA HIS A 87 -9.55 2.06 12.81
C HIS A 87 -8.47 2.36 11.76
N ARG A 88 -8.12 1.34 10.97
CA ARG A 88 -6.97 1.43 10.05
C ARG A 88 -7.22 2.29 8.83
N ALA A 89 -8.37 2.14 8.19
CA ALA A 89 -8.77 2.93 7.04
C ALA A 89 -9.47 4.22 7.49
N SER A 90 -8.71 5.15 8.08
CA SER A 90 -9.24 6.39 8.64
C SER A 90 -9.62 7.41 7.56
N GLY A 91 -10.49 8.36 7.92
CA GLY A 91 -10.81 9.50 7.05
C GLY A 91 -9.60 10.37 6.75
N ASP A 92 -8.69 10.54 7.70
CA ASP A 92 -7.45 11.30 7.51
C ASP A 92 -6.54 10.64 6.47
N LEU A 93 -6.40 9.30 6.52
CA LEU A 93 -5.67 8.56 5.50
C LEU A 93 -6.32 8.69 4.12
N ALA A 94 -7.64 8.59 4.05
CA ALA A 94 -8.38 8.73 2.80
C ALA A 94 -8.24 10.15 2.22
N LEU A 95 -8.31 11.17 3.05
CA LEU A 95 -8.12 12.57 2.64
C LEU A 95 -6.70 12.80 2.13
N HIS A 96 -5.68 12.27 2.82
CA HIS A 96 -4.30 12.38 2.39
C HIS A 96 -4.05 11.73 1.02
N VAL A 97 -4.58 10.53 0.82
CA VAL A 97 -4.48 9.83 -0.48
C VAL A 97 -5.19 10.63 -1.58
N LEU A 98 -6.37 11.19 -1.31
CA LEU A 98 -7.10 12.01 -2.26
C LEU A 98 -6.31 13.28 -2.64
N GLU A 99 -5.72 13.99 -1.67
CA GLU A 99 -4.86 15.15 -1.96
C GLU A 99 -3.70 14.77 -2.87
N VAL A 100 -3.04 13.64 -2.61
CA VAL A 100 -1.94 13.14 -3.47
C VAL A 100 -2.44 12.87 -4.89
N MET A 101 -3.62 12.25 -5.06
CA MET A 101 -4.20 11.97 -6.38
C MET A 101 -4.51 13.28 -7.14
N GLU A 102 -5.13 14.25 -6.50
CA GLU A 102 -5.44 15.55 -7.09
C GLU A 102 -4.19 16.37 -7.41
N ALA A 103 -3.13 16.21 -6.61
CA ALA A 103 -1.87 16.88 -6.85
C ALA A 103 -1.19 16.45 -8.15
N PHE A 104 -1.39 15.23 -8.65
CA PHE A 104 -0.89 14.82 -9.97
C PHE A 104 -1.51 15.65 -11.09
N HIS A 105 -2.83 15.84 -11.06
CA HIS A 105 -3.53 16.66 -12.06
C HIS A 105 -3.09 18.12 -11.98
N THR A 106 -2.99 18.66 -10.77
CA THR A 106 -2.56 20.04 -10.52
C THR A 106 -1.13 20.27 -10.99
N ALA A 107 -0.20 19.36 -10.66
CA ALA A 107 1.19 19.45 -11.09
C ALA A 107 1.33 19.37 -12.61
N SER A 108 0.59 18.46 -13.24
CA SER A 108 0.58 18.32 -14.71
C SER A 108 0.06 19.57 -15.40
N LYS A 109 -1.04 20.15 -14.92
CA LYS A 109 -1.65 21.35 -15.49
C LYS A 109 -0.77 22.59 -15.35
N ASN A 110 -0.10 22.72 -14.20
CA ASN A 110 0.67 23.93 -13.86
C ASN A 110 2.16 23.82 -14.24
N GLY A 111 2.65 22.64 -14.59
CA GLY A 111 4.04 22.40 -14.96
C GLY A 111 5.05 22.52 -13.81
N HIS A 112 4.60 22.45 -12.56
CA HIS A 112 5.47 22.54 -11.39
C HIS A 112 5.03 21.59 -10.26
N THR A 113 5.95 21.36 -9.32
CA THR A 113 5.72 20.53 -8.14
C THR A 113 4.63 21.13 -7.24
N VAL A 114 3.76 20.28 -6.70
CA VAL A 114 2.74 20.62 -5.73
C VAL A 114 3.13 20.02 -4.37
N ALA A 115 3.12 20.83 -3.34
CA ALA A 115 3.35 20.37 -1.97
C ALA A 115 2.07 19.74 -1.40
N ILE A 116 2.19 18.59 -0.76
CA ILE A 116 1.11 17.94 -0.02
C ILE A 116 1.09 18.53 1.38
N THR A 117 -0.08 18.92 1.85
CA THR A 117 -0.29 19.63 3.12
C THR A 117 -0.89 18.76 4.22
N THR A 118 -1.70 17.79 3.83
CA THR A 118 -2.28 16.83 4.79
C THR A 118 -1.21 15.88 5.31
N GLN A 119 -1.41 15.42 6.52
CA GLN A 119 -0.55 14.41 7.18
C GLN A 119 -1.44 13.30 7.73
N THR A 120 -0.92 12.09 7.76
CA THR A 120 -1.60 10.95 8.35
C THR A 120 -0.58 10.03 9.01
N GLU A 121 -1.00 9.41 10.10
CA GLU A 121 -0.20 8.40 10.76
C GLU A 121 -0.31 7.05 10.02
N ARG A 122 0.79 6.31 10.01
CA ARG A 122 0.77 4.95 9.47
C ARG A 122 -0.13 4.08 10.34
N PRO A 123 -1.17 3.44 9.78
CA PRO A 123 -2.04 2.57 10.55
C PRO A 123 -1.28 1.35 11.08
N MET A 124 -1.65 0.88 12.26
CA MET A 124 -1.09 -0.35 12.82
C MET A 124 -1.40 -1.53 11.89
N PRO A 125 -0.44 -2.41 11.61
CA PRO A 125 -0.68 -3.62 10.82
C PRO A 125 -1.70 -4.53 11.49
N LEU A 126 -2.31 -5.43 10.72
CA LEU A 126 -3.05 -6.55 11.30
C LEU A 126 -2.09 -7.46 12.07
N SER A 127 -2.55 -7.98 13.20
CA SER A 127 -1.72 -8.89 14.00
C SER A 127 -1.46 -10.19 13.24
N GLN A 128 -0.24 -10.68 13.26
CA GLN A 128 0.14 -11.97 12.67
C GLN A 128 -0.51 -13.17 13.37
N SER A 129 -0.98 -12.98 14.60
CA SER A 129 -1.68 -14.02 15.37
C SER A 129 -3.17 -14.15 15.03
N LEU A 130 -3.69 -13.35 14.10
CA LEU A 130 -5.07 -13.44 13.68
C LEU A 130 -5.31 -14.70 12.84
N VAL A 131 -6.35 -15.41 13.20
CA VAL A 131 -6.91 -16.49 12.38
C VAL A 131 -7.90 -15.87 11.40
N ASP A 132 -7.95 -16.37 10.18
CA ASP A 132 -8.88 -15.92 9.16
C ASP A 132 -10.32 -15.82 9.68
N GLY A 133 -10.96 -14.71 9.34
CA GLY A 133 -12.31 -14.39 9.83
C GLY A 133 -12.39 -13.81 11.24
N ARG A 134 -11.27 -13.62 11.96
CA ARG A 134 -11.25 -13.00 13.28
C ARG A 134 -10.36 -11.76 13.28
N LEU A 135 -10.90 -10.65 13.72
CA LEU A 135 -10.12 -9.45 14.00
C LEU A 135 -9.59 -9.50 15.45
N ALA A 136 -8.38 -9.00 15.65
CA ALA A 136 -7.79 -8.93 17.00
C ALA A 136 -8.70 -8.14 17.94
N LYS A 137 -8.78 -8.61 19.19
CA LYS A 137 -9.42 -7.87 20.27
C LYS A 137 -8.61 -6.60 20.57
#